data_9ef86338493714df59fb529bd0f19d22
#
_entry.id   9ef86338493714df59fb529bd0f19d22
#
_cell.length_a   1.000
_cell.length_b   1.000
_cell.length_c   1.000
_cell.angle_alpha   90.00
_cell.angle_beta   90.00
_cell.angle_gamma   90.00
#
_symmetry.space_group_name_H-M   'P 1'
#
loop_
_entity.id
_entity.type
_entity.pdbx_description
1 polymer ?
#
loop_
_entity_poly.entity_id
_entity_poly.type
_entity_poly.pdbx_seq_one_letter_code
_entity_poly.pdbx_strand_id
1 'polypeptide(L)'
;LLRSVCEALATPAVSIASLRSLYERRQTLYEHQAWARAYLGLQDLDDAQVEQLEQVLTIAALEAAHPDDLAETARLWLYDRRIVIPGPRRLADWARRAFDTTEAAMAATIEAAIGKAALRRAIDWAYSPQAGGLMGSHLEWLKTPPKRHAPSTMVETLEKVRALKELGAHNWALDPIALSKQQAYAAHVQMRRPSMTARIEQQRQTVEIACFLRVTLLELTDAALMQASRRSQDLFRRA
;
A
#
# COMPACT_ATOMS: atom_id res chain seq x y z
N LEU A 1 -30.25 -9.90 19.47
CA LEU A 1 -29.68 -8.58 19.55
C LEU A 1 -30.77 -7.51 19.78
N LEU A 2 -31.76 -7.36 18.87
CA LEU A 2 -32.82 -6.33 18.99
C LEU A 2 -33.61 -6.48 20.31
N ARG A 3 -33.97 -7.71 20.68
CA ARG A 3 -34.68 -8.00 21.92
C ARG A 3 -33.87 -7.61 23.16
N SER A 4 -32.58 -7.94 23.19
CA SER A 4 -31.66 -7.54 24.27
C SER A 4 -31.53 -6.02 24.39
N VAL A 5 -31.51 -5.30 23.28
CA VAL A 5 -31.46 -3.83 23.26
C VAL A 5 -32.79 -3.25 23.82
N CYS A 6 -33.93 -3.77 23.41
CA CYS A 6 -35.24 -3.35 23.96
C CYS A 6 -35.34 -3.62 25.46
N GLU A 7 -34.86 -4.76 25.92
CA GLU A 7 -34.80 -5.10 27.36
C GLU A 7 -33.91 -4.14 28.14
N ALA A 8 -32.69 -3.84 27.61
CA ALA A 8 -31.76 -2.89 28.23
C ALA A 8 -32.30 -1.46 28.30
N LEU A 9 -33.11 -1.06 27.31
CA LEU A 9 -33.75 0.26 27.26
C LEU A 9 -35.11 0.31 27.94
N ALA A 10 -35.57 -0.77 28.59
CA ALA A 10 -36.90 -0.92 29.15
C ALA A 10 -38.03 -0.52 28.19
N THR A 11 -37.87 -0.83 26.91
CA THR A 11 -38.85 -0.51 25.84
C THR A 11 -39.56 -1.78 25.37
N PRO A 12 -40.82 -1.72 24.92
CA PRO A 12 -41.51 -2.89 24.38
C PRO A 12 -40.76 -3.50 23.22
N ALA A 13 -40.72 -4.83 23.16
CA ALA A 13 -40.09 -5.53 22.04
C ALA A 13 -40.85 -5.27 20.74
N VAL A 14 -40.16 -4.70 19.76
CA VAL A 14 -40.73 -4.36 18.46
C VAL A 14 -40.26 -5.39 17.43
N SER A 15 -41.15 -5.81 16.54
CA SER A 15 -40.75 -6.73 15.46
C SER A 15 -39.94 -6.00 14.39
N ILE A 16 -39.01 -6.74 13.74
CA ILE A 16 -38.21 -6.20 12.62
C ILE A 16 -39.14 -5.73 11.47
N ALA A 17 -40.26 -6.40 11.25
CA ALA A 17 -41.24 -6.03 10.24
C ALA A 17 -41.90 -4.67 10.57
N SER A 18 -42.27 -4.46 11.82
CA SER A 18 -42.83 -3.18 12.28
C SER A 18 -41.81 -2.05 12.16
N LEU A 19 -40.54 -2.28 12.50
CA LEU A 19 -39.48 -1.30 12.31
C LEU A 19 -39.26 -0.96 10.82
N ARG A 20 -39.24 -1.96 9.94
CA ARG A 20 -39.12 -1.73 8.49
C ARG A 20 -40.26 -0.86 7.97
N SER A 21 -41.50 -1.16 8.34
CA SER A 21 -42.68 -0.37 7.96
C SER A 21 -42.59 1.08 8.42
N LEU A 22 -42.11 1.32 9.64
CA LEU A 22 -41.88 2.69 10.17
C LEU A 22 -40.85 3.45 9.33
N TYR A 23 -39.79 2.78 8.85
CA TYR A 23 -38.72 3.40 8.07
C TYR A 23 -38.98 3.42 6.54
N GLU A 24 -40.09 2.90 6.05
CA GLU A 24 -40.53 3.08 4.66
C GLU A 24 -40.82 4.57 4.36
N ARG A 25 -41.20 5.35 5.36
CA ARG A 25 -41.38 6.80 5.24
C ARG A 25 -40.02 7.49 5.46
N ARG A 26 -39.47 8.08 4.41
CA ARG A 26 -38.18 8.81 4.48
C ARG A 26 -38.17 9.88 5.57
N GLN A 27 -39.30 10.57 5.80
CA GLN A 27 -39.43 11.58 6.82
C GLN A 27 -39.13 11.02 8.22
N THR A 28 -39.69 9.87 8.59
CA THR A 28 -39.44 9.24 9.90
C THR A 28 -37.95 8.91 10.09
N LEU A 29 -37.29 8.49 9.03
CA LEU A 29 -35.82 8.21 9.06
C LEU A 29 -35.05 9.49 9.35
N TYR A 30 -35.36 10.61 8.69
CA TYR A 30 -34.71 11.91 8.90
C TYR A 30 -34.94 12.46 10.31
N GLU A 31 -36.18 12.37 10.81
CA GLU A 31 -36.51 12.81 12.16
C GLU A 31 -35.73 12.01 13.22
N HIS A 32 -35.66 10.69 13.10
CA HIS A 32 -34.88 9.84 14.00
C HIS A 32 -33.37 10.10 13.89
N GLN A 33 -32.85 10.33 12.70
CA GLN A 33 -31.47 10.74 12.51
C GLN A 33 -31.15 12.08 13.17
N ALA A 34 -32.02 13.06 13.00
CA ALA A 34 -31.89 14.39 13.63
C ALA A 34 -31.89 14.27 15.16
N TRP A 35 -32.84 13.49 15.70
CA TRP A 35 -32.91 13.25 17.14
C TRP A 35 -31.65 12.53 17.65
N ALA A 36 -31.18 11.47 16.96
CA ALA A 36 -30.00 10.74 17.36
C ALA A 36 -28.75 11.63 17.33
N ARG A 37 -28.63 12.51 16.32
CA ARG A 37 -27.51 13.47 16.24
C ARG A 37 -27.53 14.42 17.43
N ALA A 38 -28.70 15.00 17.77
CA ALA A 38 -28.85 15.90 18.90
C ALA A 38 -28.53 15.18 20.22
N TYR A 39 -29.08 13.99 20.42
CA TYR A 39 -28.85 13.19 21.62
C TYR A 39 -27.37 12.80 21.82
N LEU A 40 -26.67 12.42 20.76
CA LEU A 40 -25.28 12.06 20.80
C LEU A 40 -24.31 13.25 20.72
N GLY A 41 -24.82 14.45 20.54
CA GLY A 41 -24.02 15.66 20.37
C GLY A 41 -23.16 15.62 19.11
N LEU A 42 -23.66 14.98 18.02
CA LEU A 42 -22.94 14.88 16.77
C LEU A 42 -23.10 16.17 15.96
N GLN A 43 -22.00 16.60 15.36
CA GLN A 43 -21.93 17.75 14.47
C GLN A 43 -22.00 17.31 13.00
N ASP A 44 -22.59 18.15 12.16
CA ASP A 44 -22.49 17.96 10.72
C ASP A 44 -21.09 18.40 10.26
N LEU A 45 -20.58 17.73 9.26
CA LEU A 45 -19.26 18.01 8.68
C LEU A 45 -19.31 19.32 7.90
N ASP A 46 -18.53 20.32 8.31
CA ASP A 46 -18.37 21.60 7.64
C ASP A 46 -17.14 21.60 6.67
N ASP A 47 -17.01 22.66 5.86
CA ASP A 47 -15.96 22.77 4.84
C ASP A 47 -14.56 22.86 5.49
N ALA A 48 -14.41 23.51 6.62
CA ALA A 48 -13.12 23.60 7.33
C ALA A 48 -12.69 22.23 7.88
N GLN A 49 -13.64 21.44 8.37
CA GLN A 49 -13.41 20.08 8.82
C GLN A 49 -13.08 19.14 7.65
N VAL A 50 -13.68 19.35 6.47
CA VAL A 50 -13.32 18.60 5.25
C VAL A 50 -11.86 18.89 4.88
N GLU A 51 -11.44 20.15 4.87
CA GLU A 51 -10.05 20.52 4.57
C GLU A 51 -9.06 19.91 5.57
N GLN A 52 -9.39 19.95 6.87
CA GLN A 52 -8.55 19.29 7.90
C GLN A 52 -8.48 17.79 7.70
N LEU A 53 -9.59 17.13 7.36
CA LEU A 53 -9.61 15.71 7.07
C LEU A 53 -8.74 15.38 5.85
N GLU A 54 -8.84 16.17 4.77
CA GLU A 54 -8.02 15.97 3.57
C GLU A 54 -6.52 16.13 3.87
N GLN A 55 -6.13 17.07 4.72
CA GLN A 55 -4.73 17.21 5.20
C GLN A 55 -4.28 15.96 5.99
N VAL A 56 -5.10 15.47 6.92
CA VAL A 56 -4.80 14.25 7.70
C VAL A 56 -4.66 13.05 6.78
N LEU A 57 -5.55 12.88 5.81
CA LEU A 57 -5.48 11.78 4.86
C LEU A 57 -4.25 11.88 3.94
N THR A 58 -3.85 13.08 3.54
CA THR A 58 -2.63 13.30 2.75
C THR A 58 -1.37 12.88 3.52
N ILE A 59 -1.30 13.23 4.81
CA ILE A 59 -0.19 12.80 5.68
C ILE A 59 -0.20 11.28 5.87
N ALA A 60 -1.37 10.71 6.19
CA ALA A 60 -1.50 9.27 6.38
C ALA A 60 -1.19 8.48 5.10
N ALA A 61 -1.49 9.05 3.93
CA ALA A 61 -1.19 8.44 2.63
C ALA A 61 0.31 8.29 2.35
N LEU A 62 1.18 9.02 3.04
CA LEU A 62 2.63 8.83 2.93
C LEU A 62 3.09 7.46 3.42
N GLU A 63 2.36 6.84 4.33
CA GLU A 63 2.70 5.53 4.92
C GLU A 63 1.75 4.41 4.47
N ALA A 64 0.49 4.74 4.13
CA ALA A 64 -0.51 3.76 3.73
C ALA A 64 -0.13 3.02 2.45
N ALA A 65 -0.27 1.69 2.46
CA ALA A 65 -0.06 0.84 1.30
C ALA A 65 -1.32 0.66 0.44
N HIS A 66 -2.50 0.92 1.01
CA HIS A 66 -3.79 0.75 0.34
C HIS A 66 -4.77 1.87 0.71
N PRO A 67 -5.64 2.34 -0.22
CA PRO A 67 -6.62 3.39 0.09
C PRO A 67 -7.64 3.00 1.15
N ASP A 68 -7.89 1.71 1.38
CA ASP A 68 -8.82 1.25 2.43
C ASP A 68 -8.32 1.62 3.84
N ASP A 69 -7.01 1.65 4.07
CA ASP A 69 -6.41 2.08 5.33
C ASP A 69 -6.76 3.54 5.63
N LEU A 70 -6.80 4.38 4.58
CA LEU A 70 -7.16 5.78 4.68
C LEU A 70 -8.65 5.98 4.93
N ALA A 71 -9.51 5.12 4.39
CA ALA A 71 -10.95 5.17 4.67
C ALA A 71 -11.25 4.89 6.16
N GLU A 72 -10.51 3.96 6.75
CA GLU A 72 -10.58 3.71 8.19
C GLU A 72 -10.03 4.87 9.01
N THR A 73 -8.91 5.45 8.60
CA THR A 73 -8.35 6.67 9.23
C THR A 73 -9.37 7.82 9.20
N ALA A 74 -10.04 8.04 8.07
CA ALA A 74 -11.09 9.04 7.94
C ALA A 74 -12.25 8.77 8.91
N ARG A 75 -12.68 7.51 9.01
CA ARG A 75 -13.77 7.11 9.89
C ARG A 75 -13.43 7.38 11.36
N LEU A 76 -12.23 7.00 11.80
CA LEU A 76 -11.78 7.22 13.17
C LEU A 76 -11.63 8.71 13.48
N TRP A 77 -11.06 9.50 12.58
CA TRP A 77 -10.90 10.94 12.75
C TRP A 77 -12.24 11.66 12.95
N LEU A 78 -13.26 11.28 12.16
CA LEU A 78 -14.63 11.81 12.29
C LEU A 78 -15.29 11.38 13.60
N TYR A 79 -15.12 10.11 13.97
CA TYR A 79 -15.66 9.55 15.20
C TYR A 79 -15.12 10.28 16.46
N ASP A 80 -13.82 10.47 16.54
CA ASP A 80 -13.17 11.13 17.67
C ASP A 80 -13.62 12.59 17.86
N ARG A 81 -14.02 13.23 16.77
CA ARG A 81 -14.52 14.62 16.78
C ARG A 81 -16.03 14.72 16.91
N ARG A 82 -16.72 13.60 17.09
CA ARG A 82 -18.18 13.52 17.13
C ARG A 82 -18.84 14.13 15.88
N ILE A 83 -18.24 13.94 14.74
CA ILE A 83 -18.78 14.36 13.44
C ILE A 83 -19.58 13.20 12.85
N VAL A 84 -20.71 13.50 12.23
CA VAL A 84 -21.53 12.51 11.53
C VAL A 84 -20.69 11.83 10.44
N ILE A 85 -20.52 10.52 10.58
CA ILE A 85 -19.74 9.74 9.60
C ILE A 85 -20.56 9.62 8.30
N PRO A 86 -20.05 10.09 7.17
CA PRO A 86 -20.73 9.98 5.89
C PRO A 86 -20.79 8.51 5.43
N GLY A 87 -21.60 8.26 4.40
CA GLY A 87 -21.70 6.92 3.84
C GLY A 87 -20.34 6.36 3.34
N PRO A 88 -20.17 5.04 3.33
CA PRO A 88 -18.88 4.39 3.04
C PRO A 88 -18.32 4.77 1.67
N ARG A 89 -19.17 5.05 0.70
CA ARG A 89 -18.75 5.50 -0.63
C ARG A 89 -17.99 6.83 -0.58
N ARG A 90 -18.50 7.81 0.18
CA ARG A 90 -17.85 9.13 0.32
C ARG A 90 -16.51 9.03 1.04
N LEU A 91 -16.41 8.17 2.06
CA LEU A 91 -15.13 7.87 2.73
C LEU A 91 -14.12 7.26 1.76
N ALA A 92 -14.54 6.28 0.98
CA ALA A 92 -13.70 5.63 -0.03
C ALA A 92 -13.24 6.62 -1.12
N ASP A 93 -14.11 7.56 -1.54
CA ASP A 93 -13.77 8.58 -2.54
C ASP A 93 -12.71 9.57 -2.00
N TRP A 94 -12.79 9.99 -0.74
CA TRP A 94 -11.75 10.82 -0.10
C TRP A 94 -10.43 10.07 0.05
N ALA A 95 -10.49 8.86 0.56
CA ALA A 95 -9.32 7.99 0.74
C ALA A 95 -8.59 7.77 -0.58
N ARG A 96 -9.33 7.45 -1.64
CA ARG A 96 -8.77 7.24 -2.98
C ARG A 96 -8.12 8.50 -3.53
N ARG A 97 -8.79 9.65 -3.45
CA ARG A 97 -8.21 10.92 -3.92
C ARG A 97 -6.91 11.28 -3.20
N ALA A 98 -6.88 11.15 -1.87
CA ALA A 98 -5.67 11.41 -1.10
C ALA A 98 -4.55 10.43 -1.47
N PHE A 99 -4.88 9.16 -1.66
CA PHE A 99 -3.93 8.12 -2.06
C PHE A 99 -3.36 8.40 -3.45
N ASP A 100 -4.22 8.62 -4.45
CA ASP A 100 -3.81 8.86 -5.84
C ASP A 100 -2.96 10.14 -5.97
N THR A 101 -3.34 11.21 -5.27
CA THR A 101 -2.57 12.46 -5.23
C THR A 101 -1.17 12.23 -4.63
N THR A 102 -1.09 11.45 -3.55
CA THR A 102 0.19 11.14 -2.91
C THR A 102 1.05 10.22 -3.79
N GLU A 103 0.46 9.22 -4.45
CA GLU A 103 1.19 8.37 -5.41
C GLU A 103 1.74 9.19 -6.59
N ALA A 104 0.97 10.13 -7.12
CA ALA A 104 1.43 11.03 -8.18
C ALA A 104 2.62 11.90 -7.73
N ALA A 105 2.56 12.45 -6.52
CA ALA A 105 3.66 13.23 -5.95
C ALA A 105 4.91 12.36 -5.72
N MET A 106 4.75 11.13 -5.25
CA MET A 106 5.86 10.16 -5.10
C MET A 106 6.48 9.80 -6.45
N ALA A 107 5.67 9.53 -7.47
CA ALA A 107 6.17 9.25 -8.81
C ALA A 107 6.99 10.41 -9.36
N ALA A 108 6.51 11.64 -9.19
CA ALA A 108 7.25 12.84 -9.59
C ALA A 108 8.58 12.99 -8.82
N THR A 109 8.58 12.71 -7.53
CA THR A 109 9.80 12.73 -6.70
C THR A 109 10.81 11.68 -7.17
N ILE A 110 10.37 10.46 -7.45
CA ILE A 110 11.20 9.38 -7.99
C ILE A 110 11.76 9.76 -9.37
N GLU A 111 10.91 10.29 -10.25
CA GLU A 111 11.35 10.77 -11.58
C GLU A 111 12.40 11.88 -11.46
N ALA A 112 12.25 12.79 -10.52
CA ALA A 112 13.23 13.86 -10.29
C ALA A 112 14.56 13.32 -9.74
N ALA A 113 14.51 12.35 -8.82
CA ALA A 113 15.70 11.78 -8.17
C ALA A 113 16.50 10.83 -9.08
N ILE A 114 15.83 10.03 -9.90
CA ILE A 114 16.45 9.00 -10.76
C ILE A 114 16.71 9.54 -12.17
N GLY A 115 15.86 10.44 -12.63
CA GLY A 115 15.80 10.91 -14.01
C GLY A 115 14.89 10.00 -14.87
N LYS A 116 13.96 10.64 -15.60
CA LYS A 116 12.91 9.97 -16.37
C LYS A 116 13.46 8.92 -17.36
N ALA A 117 14.57 9.22 -18.02
CA ALA A 117 15.20 8.32 -19.00
C ALA A 117 15.81 7.08 -18.33
N ALA A 118 16.46 7.24 -17.17
CA ALA A 118 17.05 6.13 -16.41
C ALA A 118 15.95 5.22 -15.84
N LEU A 119 14.90 5.81 -15.29
CA LEU A 119 13.76 5.10 -14.75
C LEU A 119 13.04 4.29 -15.83
N ARG A 120 12.79 4.90 -17.01
CA ARG A 120 12.18 4.20 -18.14
C ARG A 120 13.03 3.02 -18.59
N ARG A 121 14.36 3.21 -18.73
CA ARG A 121 15.27 2.08 -19.06
C ARG A 121 15.18 0.95 -18.04
N ALA A 122 15.08 1.28 -16.75
CA ALA A 122 14.97 0.27 -15.71
C ALA A 122 13.65 -0.50 -15.77
N ILE A 123 12.54 0.18 -16.05
CA ILE A 123 11.22 -0.44 -16.24
C ILE A 123 11.24 -1.33 -17.49
N ASP A 124 11.72 -0.82 -18.61
CA ASP A 124 11.83 -1.57 -19.86
C ASP A 124 12.71 -2.81 -19.69
N TRP A 125 13.83 -2.66 -18.99
CA TRP A 125 14.71 -3.78 -18.65
C TRP A 125 13.99 -4.83 -17.78
N ALA A 126 13.25 -4.43 -16.76
CA ALA A 126 12.55 -5.36 -15.89
C ALA A 126 11.56 -6.25 -16.65
N TYR A 127 10.93 -5.73 -17.70
CA TYR A 127 10.00 -6.49 -18.54
C TYR A 127 10.66 -7.18 -19.74
N SER A 128 11.91 -6.85 -20.07
CA SER A 128 12.61 -7.48 -21.18
C SER A 128 12.98 -8.94 -20.88
N PRO A 129 13.04 -9.81 -21.91
CA PRO A 129 13.45 -11.20 -21.74
C PRO A 129 14.88 -11.30 -21.18
N GLN A 130 15.09 -12.22 -20.25
CA GLN A 130 16.43 -12.54 -19.76
C GLN A 130 17.19 -13.33 -20.83
N ALA A 131 18.36 -12.85 -21.23
CA ALA A 131 19.21 -13.53 -22.20
C ALA A 131 19.73 -14.87 -21.67
N GLY A 132 19.43 -15.96 -22.37
CA GLY A 132 19.90 -17.31 -22.02
C GLY A 132 19.16 -17.99 -20.87
N GLY A 133 18.09 -17.39 -20.35
CA GLY A 133 17.35 -17.92 -19.21
C GLY A 133 16.11 -18.74 -19.61
N LEU A 134 15.82 -19.77 -18.81
CA LEU A 134 14.54 -20.47 -18.80
C LEU A 134 13.41 -19.61 -18.19
N MET A 135 13.74 -18.45 -17.62
CA MET A 135 12.84 -17.50 -16.99
C MET A 135 12.42 -16.43 -18.01
N GLY A 136 11.12 -16.04 -18.01
CA GLY A 136 10.58 -15.15 -19.03
C GLY A 136 11.19 -13.74 -19.04
N SER A 137 11.02 -12.94 -17.98
CA SER A 137 11.53 -11.57 -17.87
C SER A 137 12.55 -11.42 -16.75
N HIS A 138 13.33 -10.32 -16.79
CA HIS A 138 14.23 -9.99 -15.67
C HIS A 138 13.46 -9.81 -14.36
N LEU A 139 12.24 -9.33 -14.42
CA LEU A 139 11.37 -9.20 -13.24
C LEU A 139 11.06 -10.57 -12.62
N GLU A 140 10.74 -11.60 -13.43
CA GLU A 140 10.54 -12.98 -12.94
C GLU A 140 11.82 -13.58 -12.37
N TRP A 141 12.94 -13.35 -13.03
CA TRP A 141 14.23 -13.79 -12.55
C TRP A 141 14.58 -13.17 -11.18
N LEU A 142 14.38 -11.87 -11.00
CA LEU A 142 14.60 -11.21 -9.71
C LEU A 142 13.71 -11.76 -8.60
N LYS A 143 12.44 -12.07 -8.90
CA LYS A 143 11.47 -12.62 -7.94
C LYS A 143 11.80 -14.03 -7.46
N THR A 144 12.64 -14.76 -8.19
CA THR A 144 12.99 -16.12 -7.81
C THR A 144 14.02 -16.09 -6.69
N PRO A 145 13.67 -16.52 -5.46
CA PRO A 145 14.62 -16.55 -4.36
C PRO A 145 15.67 -17.62 -4.59
N PRO A 146 16.88 -17.45 -4.06
CA PRO A 146 17.92 -18.46 -4.11
C PRO A 146 17.46 -19.72 -3.36
N LYS A 147 17.42 -20.88 -4.05
CA LYS A 147 16.80 -22.11 -3.54
C LYS A 147 17.64 -22.88 -2.53
N ARG A 148 18.96 -22.70 -2.49
CA ARG A 148 19.91 -23.46 -1.63
C ARG A 148 21.16 -22.64 -1.33
N HIS A 149 21.87 -23.00 -0.26
CA HIS A 149 23.19 -22.42 0.06
C HIS A 149 24.32 -23.15 -0.72
N ALA A 150 24.23 -23.14 -2.05
CA ALA A 150 25.22 -23.74 -2.94
C ALA A 150 26.12 -22.66 -3.57
N PRO A 151 27.33 -22.99 -4.05
CA PRO A 151 28.17 -22.03 -4.78
C PRO A 151 27.47 -21.38 -5.97
N SER A 152 26.72 -22.18 -6.74
CA SER A 152 25.94 -21.72 -7.89
C SER A 152 24.88 -20.68 -7.50
N THR A 153 24.26 -20.84 -6.35
CA THR A 153 23.27 -19.90 -5.81
C THR A 153 23.92 -18.57 -5.42
N MET A 154 25.14 -18.60 -4.90
CA MET A 154 25.90 -17.38 -4.61
C MET A 154 26.24 -16.62 -5.89
N VAL A 155 26.67 -17.34 -6.95
CA VAL A 155 26.93 -16.73 -8.26
C VAL A 155 25.66 -16.08 -8.80
N GLU A 156 24.53 -16.77 -8.80
CA GLU A 156 23.24 -16.22 -9.24
C GLU A 156 22.85 -14.97 -8.43
N THR A 157 23.04 -14.99 -7.10
CA THR A 157 22.76 -13.83 -6.24
C THR A 157 23.65 -12.64 -6.63
N LEU A 158 24.93 -12.87 -6.87
CA LEU A 158 25.87 -11.83 -7.29
C LEU A 158 25.56 -11.29 -8.70
N GLU A 159 25.11 -12.14 -9.62
CA GLU A 159 24.65 -11.72 -10.95
C GLU A 159 23.44 -10.78 -10.85
N LYS A 160 22.46 -11.09 -9.99
CA LYS A 160 21.31 -10.22 -9.73
C LYS A 160 21.74 -8.87 -9.12
N VAL A 161 22.62 -8.90 -8.13
CA VAL A 161 23.18 -7.68 -7.53
C VAL A 161 23.91 -6.84 -8.57
N ARG A 162 24.72 -7.46 -9.42
CA ARG A 162 25.46 -6.79 -10.49
C ARG A 162 24.50 -6.13 -11.48
N ALA A 163 23.51 -6.84 -11.97
CA ALA A 163 22.51 -6.32 -12.91
C ALA A 163 21.76 -5.10 -12.34
N LEU A 164 21.35 -5.16 -11.07
CA LEU A 164 20.69 -4.03 -10.40
C LEU A 164 21.63 -2.83 -10.18
N LYS A 165 22.94 -3.08 -9.94
CA LYS A 165 23.95 -2.03 -9.86
C LYS A 165 24.22 -1.37 -11.22
N GLU A 166 24.25 -2.16 -12.29
CA GLU A 166 24.39 -1.65 -13.68
C GLU A 166 23.21 -0.77 -14.10
N LEU A 167 22.01 -1.04 -13.60
CA LEU A 167 20.85 -0.15 -13.73
C LEU A 167 20.97 1.14 -12.91
N GLY A 168 21.93 1.22 -12.00
CA GLY A 168 22.12 2.36 -11.11
C GLY A 168 21.23 2.35 -9.86
N ALA A 169 20.51 1.25 -9.58
CA ALA A 169 19.58 1.17 -8.45
C ALA A 169 20.21 1.45 -7.07
N HIS A 170 21.52 1.27 -6.93
CA HIS A 170 22.28 1.58 -5.71
C HIS A 170 22.35 3.08 -5.42
N ASN A 171 22.24 3.94 -6.42
CA ASN A 171 22.30 5.39 -6.33
C ASN A 171 20.91 6.06 -6.23
N TRP A 172 19.84 5.30 -6.28
CA TRP A 172 18.51 5.87 -6.24
C TRP A 172 18.17 6.34 -4.82
N ALA A 173 17.98 7.64 -4.68
CA ALA A 173 17.57 8.27 -3.43
C ALA A 173 16.04 8.17 -3.28
N LEU A 174 15.57 7.10 -2.66
CA LEU A 174 14.15 6.89 -2.33
C LEU A 174 13.81 7.31 -0.89
N ASP A 175 14.72 8.02 -0.21
CA ASP A 175 14.56 8.46 1.18
C ASP A 175 13.27 9.26 1.46
N PRO A 176 12.71 10.04 0.50
CA PRO A 176 11.44 10.71 0.70
C PRO A 176 10.24 9.78 0.87
N ILE A 177 10.38 8.49 0.50
CA ILE A 177 9.35 7.47 0.68
C ILE A 177 9.70 6.64 1.91
N ALA A 178 8.78 6.55 2.88
CA ALA A 178 8.98 5.75 4.09
C ALA A 178 9.38 4.29 3.74
N LEU A 179 10.36 3.75 4.46
CA LEU A 179 10.90 2.41 4.18
C LEU A 179 9.81 1.33 4.22
N SER A 180 8.88 1.43 5.16
CA SER A 180 7.72 0.54 5.27
C SER A 180 6.89 0.52 3.99
N LYS A 181 6.68 1.69 3.39
CA LYS A 181 5.95 1.83 2.13
C LYS A 181 6.75 1.31 0.93
N GLN A 182 8.07 1.56 0.89
CA GLN A 182 8.94 0.96 -0.14
C GLN A 182 8.85 -0.57 -0.10
N GLN A 183 8.90 -1.18 1.10
CA GLN A 183 8.76 -2.63 1.31
C GLN A 183 7.37 -3.14 0.90
N ALA A 184 6.30 -2.42 1.23
CA ALA A 184 4.95 -2.78 0.83
C ALA A 184 4.79 -2.78 -0.70
N TYR A 185 5.30 -1.77 -1.39
CA TYR A 185 5.29 -1.73 -2.86
C TYR A 185 6.15 -2.83 -3.48
N ALA A 186 7.31 -3.11 -2.91
CA ALA A 186 8.13 -4.24 -3.35
C ALA A 186 7.40 -5.57 -3.17
N ALA A 187 6.71 -5.78 -2.06
CA ALA A 187 5.90 -6.97 -1.81
C ALA A 187 4.73 -7.09 -2.81
N HIS A 188 4.06 -6.00 -3.18
CA HIS A 188 3.03 -6.01 -4.20
C HIS A 188 3.57 -6.51 -5.55
N VAL A 189 4.73 -6.00 -5.97
CA VAL A 189 5.39 -6.46 -7.20
C VAL A 189 5.78 -7.91 -7.07
N GLN A 190 6.34 -8.34 -5.93
CA GLN A 190 6.74 -9.72 -5.68
C GLN A 190 5.58 -10.71 -5.84
N MET A 191 4.39 -10.36 -5.35
CA MET A 191 3.22 -11.24 -5.36
C MET A 191 2.50 -11.29 -6.71
N ARG A 192 2.52 -10.20 -7.49
CA ARG A 192 1.81 -10.12 -8.78
C ARG A 192 2.61 -10.78 -9.90
N ARG A 193 1.92 -11.32 -10.91
CA ARG A 193 2.55 -11.75 -12.16
C ARG A 193 3.06 -10.53 -12.94
N PRO A 194 4.19 -10.61 -13.67
CA PRO A 194 4.72 -9.48 -14.46
C PRO A 194 3.70 -8.86 -15.40
N SER A 195 2.89 -9.69 -16.06
CA SER A 195 1.81 -9.23 -16.96
C SER A 195 0.72 -8.42 -16.25
N MET A 196 0.49 -8.66 -14.95
CA MET A 196 -0.44 -7.89 -14.15
C MET A 196 0.18 -6.57 -13.71
N THR A 197 1.45 -6.57 -13.34
CA THR A 197 2.19 -5.35 -12.98
C THR A 197 2.33 -4.41 -14.18
N ALA A 198 2.49 -4.96 -15.40
CA ALA A 198 2.56 -4.16 -16.63
C ALA A 198 1.25 -3.43 -17.00
N ARG A 199 0.11 -3.84 -16.43
CA ARG A 199 -1.22 -3.25 -16.70
C ARG A 199 -1.65 -2.20 -15.69
N ILE A 200 -0.85 -1.98 -14.64
CA ILE A 200 -1.13 -0.97 -13.63
C ILE A 200 -0.92 0.42 -14.23
N GLU A 201 -1.64 1.41 -13.71
CA GLU A 201 -1.45 2.81 -14.07
C GLU A 201 0.03 3.22 -14.00
N GLN A 202 0.50 3.99 -14.97
CA GLN A 202 1.91 4.30 -15.16
C GLN A 202 2.58 4.92 -13.92
N GLN A 203 1.89 5.82 -13.23
CA GLN A 203 2.44 6.47 -12.03
C GLN A 203 2.71 5.45 -10.93
N ARG A 204 1.72 4.61 -10.62
CA ARG A 204 1.83 3.55 -9.64
C ARG A 204 2.87 2.50 -10.04
N GLN A 205 2.88 2.11 -11.32
CA GLN A 205 3.89 1.18 -11.83
C GLN A 205 5.31 1.71 -11.62
N THR A 206 5.51 3.01 -11.88
CA THR A 206 6.79 3.69 -11.67
C THR A 206 7.26 3.57 -10.23
N VAL A 207 6.39 3.90 -9.26
CA VAL A 207 6.71 3.81 -7.83
C VAL A 207 6.97 2.36 -7.41
N GLU A 208 6.07 1.44 -7.76
CA GLU A 208 6.17 0.04 -7.37
C GLU A 208 7.45 -0.62 -7.92
N ILE A 209 7.78 -0.40 -9.20
CA ILE A 209 8.97 -0.99 -9.81
C ILE A 209 10.25 -0.36 -9.24
N ALA A 210 10.32 0.95 -9.06
CA ALA A 210 11.48 1.60 -8.45
C ALA A 210 11.73 1.08 -7.03
N CYS A 211 10.70 1.00 -6.21
CA CYS A 211 10.78 0.45 -4.86
C CYS A 211 11.21 -1.03 -4.88
N PHE A 212 10.60 -1.84 -5.76
CA PHE A 212 10.95 -3.25 -5.89
C PHE A 212 12.43 -3.45 -6.25
N LEU A 213 12.93 -2.76 -7.27
CA LEU A 213 14.34 -2.91 -7.69
C LEU A 213 15.31 -2.46 -6.60
N ARG A 214 14.98 -1.38 -5.87
CA ARG A 214 15.81 -0.86 -4.78
C ARG A 214 15.80 -1.81 -3.57
N VAL A 215 14.65 -2.25 -3.11
CA VAL A 215 14.49 -3.17 -1.97
C VAL A 215 15.15 -4.51 -2.29
N THR A 216 14.89 -5.06 -3.49
CA THR A 216 15.50 -6.31 -3.95
C THR A 216 17.03 -6.22 -3.99
N LEU A 217 17.61 -5.09 -4.40
CA LEU A 217 19.05 -4.89 -4.37
C LEU A 217 19.60 -4.97 -2.93
N LEU A 218 18.94 -4.35 -1.97
CA LEU A 218 19.36 -4.40 -0.57
C LEU A 218 19.27 -5.82 -0.02
N GLU A 219 18.13 -6.50 -0.20
CA GLU A 219 17.91 -7.87 0.25
C GLU A 219 18.92 -8.88 -0.35
N LEU A 220 19.20 -8.75 -1.66
CA LEU A 220 20.18 -9.62 -2.33
C LEU A 220 21.62 -9.31 -1.88
N THR A 221 21.93 -8.05 -1.57
CA THR A 221 23.24 -7.68 -1.04
C THR A 221 23.44 -8.29 0.34
N ASP A 222 22.45 -8.18 1.23
CA ASP A 222 22.48 -8.80 2.55
C ASP A 222 22.57 -10.32 2.46
N ALA A 223 21.81 -10.94 1.56
CA ALA A 223 21.89 -12.39 1.31
C ALA A 223 23.27 -12.82 0.83
N ALA A 224 23.90 -12.05 -0.07
CA ALA A 224 25.26 -12.34 -0.55
C ALA A 224 26.29 -12.23 0.58
N LEU A 225 26.20 -11.21 1.43
CA LEU A 225 27.09 -11.04 2.59
C LEU A 225 26.92 -12.19 3.59
N MET A 226 25.69 -12.59 3.88
CA MET A 226 25.41 -13.74 4.76
C MET A 226 25.97 -15.05 4.19
N GLN A 227 25.80 -15.27 2.89
CA GLN A 227 26.34 -16.46 2.22
C GLN A 227 27.89 -16.47 2.25
N ALA A 228 28.53 -15.32 1.99
CA ALA A 228 29.98 -15.19 2.06
C ALA A 228 30.51 -15.45 3.47
N SER A 229 29.86 -14.87 4.50
CA SER A 229 30.24 -15.10 5.92
C SER A 229 30.15 -16.57 6.31
N ARG A 230 29.05 -17.26 5.98
CA ARG A 230 28.90 -18.70 6.26
C ARG A 230 29.97 -19.53 5.57
N ARG A 231 30.28 -19.23 4.31
CA ARG A 231 31.33 -19.95 3.59
C ARG A 231 32.72 -19.74 4.19
N SER A 232 33.04 -18.53 4.59
CA SER A 232 34.31 -18.26 5.30
C SER A 232 34.41 -19.08 6.58
N GLN A 233 33.32 -19.11 7.39
CA GLN A 233 33.28 -19.91 8.61
C GLN A 233 33.47 -21.44 8.31
N ASP A 234 32.83 -21.95 7.25
CA ASP A 234 32.99 -23.37 6.85
C ASP A 234 34.40 -23.69 6.37
N LEU A 235 35.08 -22.75 5.71
CA LEU A 235 36.49 -22.93 5.33
C LEU A 235 37.40 -22.94 6.56
N PHE A 236 37.22 -22.02 7.50
CA PHE A 236 37.99 -21.98 8.76
C PHE A 236 37.78 -23.22 9.65
N ARG A 237 36.58 -23.83 9.60
CA ARG A 237 36.33 -25.09 10.36
C ARG A 237 37.00 -26.32 9.74
N ARG A 238 37.37 -26.28 8.48
CA ARG A 238 37.98 -27.38 7.75
C ARG A 238 39.50 -27.27 7.67
N ALA A 239 40.06 -26.11 7.97
CA ALA A 239 41.48 -25.87 8.09
C ALA A 239 42.01 -26.23 9.49
#